data_69a55d309a8daaf01fffef43195a7dd2
#
_entry.id   69a55d309a8daaf01fffef43195a7dd2
#
_cell.length_a   1.000
_cell.length_b   1.000
_cell.length_c   1.000
_cell.angle_alpha   90.00
_cell.angle_beta   90.00
_cell.angle_gamma   90.00
#
_symmetry.space_group_name_H-M   'P 1'
#
loop_
_entity.id
_entity.type
_entity.pdbx_description
1 polymer ?
#
loop_
_entity_poly.entity_id
_entity_poly.type
_entity_poly.pdbx_seq_one_letter_code
_entity_poly.pdbx_strand_id
1 'polypeptide(L)' 'RNCWIGAGATILPGITVGENAVVAAGAIVTKDVEDNTVVGGNPAKVIKRI' A
#
# COMPACT_ATOMS: atom_id res chain seq x y z
N ARG A 1 3.24 6.48 -10.58
CA ARG A 1 3.34 5.15 -10.84
C ARG A 1 4.55 4.39 -10.32
N ASN A 2 5.37 4.98 -9.50
CA ASN A 2 6.53 4.31 -8.92
C ASN A 2 6.12 3.60 -7.63
N CYS A 3 5.12 2.75 -7.73
CA CYS A 3 4.65 1.99 -6.57
C CYS A 3 5.46 0.73 -6.42
N TRP A 4 5.70 0.34 -5.19
CA TRP A 4 6.37 -0.92 -4.92
C TRP A 4 5.45 -1.78 -4.08
N ILE A 5 5.15 -2.96 -4.58
CA ILE A 5 4.20 -3.87 -3.94
C ILE A 5 4.96 -5.10 -3.47
N GLY A 6 4.94 -5.36 -2.18
CA GLY A 6 5.61 -6.52 -1.63
C GLY A 6 4.91 -7.82 -1.97
N ALA A 7 5.65 -8.93 -1.82
CA ALA A 7 5.14 -10.25 -2.16
C ALA A 7 3.92 -10.58 -1.30
N GLY A 8 2.91 -11.16 -1.93
CA GLY A 8 1.72 -11.61 -1.22
C GLY A 8 0.78 -10.50 -0.79
N ALA A 9 1.07 -9.26 -1.16
CA ALA A 9 0.16 -8.16 -0.83
C ALA A 9 -1.11 -8.28 -1.65
N THR A 10 -2.23 -7.92 -1.05
CA THR A 10 -3.52 -7.93 -1.71
C THR A 10 -4.11 -6.54 -1.70
N ILE A 11 -4.50 -6.05 -2.87
CA ILE A 11 -5.14 -4.76 -3.00
C ILE A 11 -6.55 -5.00 -3.49
N LEU A 12 -7.54 -4.57 -2.72
CA LEU A 12 -8.92 -4.83 -3.05
C LEU A 12 -9.35 -4.06 -4.30
N PRO A 13 -10.39 -4.53 -5.01
CA PRO A 13 -10.87 -3.81 -6.18
C PRO A 13 -11.27 -2.38 -5.84
N GLY A 14 -11.00 -1.46 -6.75
CA GLY A 14 -11.37 -0.06 -6.59
C GLY A 14 -10.40 0.76 -5.77
N ILE A 15 -9.33 0.16 -5.28
CA ILE A 15 -8.34 0.87 -4.48
C ILE A 15 -7.34 1.56 -5.40
N THR A 16 -6.98 2.80 -5.06
CA THR A 16 -5.94 3.56 -5.76
C THR A 16 -4.70 3.62 -4.89
N VAL A 17 -3.57 3.27 -5.48
CA VAL A 17 -2.28 3.36 -4.80
C VAL A 17 -1.52 4.54 -5.39
N GLY A 18 -1.15 5.48 -4.54
CA GLY A 18 -0.53 6.73 -4.98
C GLY A 18 0.89 6.57 -5.49
N GLU A 19 1.44 7.67 -5.99
CA GLU A 19 2.81 7.70 -6.52
C GLU A 19 3.82 7.45 -5.41
N ASN A 20 4.85 6.69 -5.72
CA ASN A 20 5.93 6.38 -4.79
C ASN A 20 5.45 5.70 -3.50
N ALA A 21 4.27 5.10 -3.54
CA ALA A 21 3.76 4.38 -2.39
C ALA A 21 4.42 3.01 -2.31
N VAL A 22 4.57 2.49 -1.10
CA VAL A 22 5.13 1.17 -0.87
C VAL A 22 4.11 0.36 -0.07
N VAL A 23 3.79 -0.82 -0.58
CA VAL A 23 2.90 -1.77 0.11
C VAL A 23 3.76 -2.92 0.61
N ALA A 24 3.82 -3.11 1.92
CA ALA A 24 4.66 -4.14 2.51
C ALA A 24 4.16 -5.54 2.14
N ALA A 25 5.07 -6.51 2.21
CA ALA A 25 4.72 -7.89 1.90
C ALA A 25 3.58 -8.37 2.81
N GLY A 26 2.63 -9.07 2.24
CA GLY A 26 1.51 -9.64 2.97
C GLY A 26 0.45 -8.65 3.41
N ALA A 27 0.57 -7.39 3.03
CA ALA A 27 -0.41 -6.38 3.43
C ALA A 27 -1.73 -6.59 2.70
N ILE A 28 -2.82 -6.29 3.38
CA ILE A 28 -4.16 -6.32 2.78
C ILE A 28 -4.66 -4.89 2.72
N VAL A 29 -4.62 -4.31 1.53
CA VAL A 29 -4.96 -2.89 1.35
C VAL A 29 -6.46 -2.77 1.11
N THR A 30 -7.14 -2.12 2.04
CA THR A 30 -8.59 -1.97 2.00
C THR A 30 -9.04 -0.54 1.73
N LYS A 31 -8.10 0.41 1.70
CA LYS A 31 -8.39 1.82 1.45
C LYS A 31 -7.33 2.39 0.54
N ASP A 32 -7.62 3.51 -0.11
CA ASP A 32 -6.67 4.16 -0.99
C ASP A 32 -5.39 4.50 -0.23
N VAL A 33 -4.27 4.40 -0.93
CA VAL A 33 -2.95 4.68 -0.38
C VAL A 33 -2.49 6.01 -0.95
N GLU A 34 -2.15 6.94 -0.08
CA GLU A 34 -1.69 8.27 -0.51
C GLU A 34 -0.29 8.20 -1.10
N ASP A 35 0.06 9.25 -1.83
CA ASP A 35 1.39 9.37 -2.41
C ASP A 35 2.45 9.35 -1.32
N ASN A 36 3.62 8.80 -1.64
CA ASN A 36 4.80 8.83 -0.78
C ASN A 36 4.53 8.24 0.61
N THR A 37 3.77 7.14 0.64
CA THR A 37 3.35 6.53 1.90
C THR A 37 3.73 5.06 1.89
N VAL A 38 4.16 4.56 3.03
CA VAL A 38 4.43 3.13 3.22
C VAL A 38 3.31 2.56 4.08
N VAL A 39 2.65 1.52 3.58
CA VAL A 39 1.56 0.86 4.31
C VAL A 39 1.88 -0.62 4.48
N GLY A 40 1.33 -1.22 5.51
CA GLY A 40 1.51 -2.63 5.74
C GLY A 40 0.54 -3.16 6.78
N GLY A 41 0.47 -4.48 6.86
CA GLY A 41 -0.38 -5.15 7.84
C GLY A 41 -1.73 -5.55 7.27
N ASN A 42 -2.55 -6.11 8.13
CA ASN A 42 -3.89 -6.58 7.76
C ASN A 42 -4.87 -6.12 8.85
N PRO A 43 -5.71 -5.14 8.54
CA PRO A 43 -5.72 -4.32 7.32
C PRO A 43 -4.50 -3.41 7.25
N ALA A 44 -4.10 -3.06 6.05
CA ALA A 44 -2.91 -2.22 5.86
C ALA A 44 -3.14 -0.85 6.45
N LYS A 45 -2.11 -0.35 7.15
CA LYS A 45 -2.14 0.96 7.76
C LYS A 45 -0.86 1.70 7.43
N VAL A 46 -0.91 3.01 7.52
CA VAL A 46 0.27 3.82 7.23
C VAL A 46 1.35 3.51 8.28
N ILE A 47 2.51 3.07 7.79
CA ILE A 47 3.66 2.82 8.64
C ILE A 47 4.49 4.08 8.75
N LYS A 48 4.72 4.73 7.61
CA LYS A 48 5.45 5.99 7.58
C LYS A 48 5.23 6.67 6.25
N ARG A 49 5.66 7.91 6.17
CA ARG A 49 5.65 8.67 4.92
C ARG A 49 7.08 8.89 4.48
N ILE A 50 7.26 8.89 3.19
CA ILE A 50 8.57 9.12 2.58
C ILE A 50 8.86 10.62 2.50
#